data_b080f02ae4c6702fefc69e7a8d6a2ac2
#
_entry.id   b080f02ae4c6702fefc69e7a8d6a2ac2
#
_cell.length_a   1.000
_cell.length_b   1.000
_cell.length_c   1.000
_cell.angle_alpha   90.00
_cell.angle_beta   90.00
_cell.angle_gamma   90.00
#
_symmetry.space_group_name_H-M   'P 1'
#
loop_
_entity.id
_entity.type
_entity.pdbx_description
1 polymer ?
#
loop_
_entity_poly.entity_id
_entity_poly.type
_entity_poly.pdbx_seq_one_letter_code
_entity_poly.pdbx_strand_id
1 'polypeptide(L)'
;MSIGDNNISGLMSEARELTWKKWGKNIDFYLPGMITLNKEKGKYPAFSITGEYCELNCDHCGGQLLKSMIPAVTPDQLIEKCLKINESGNQGCLISGGCLKNGRLPWEPFIDAISEVKKLTNLNISIHSGLIDLETAKRFKDAGV
;
A
#
# COMPACT_ATOMS: atom_id res chain seq x y z
N MET A 1 2.19 17.92 23.06
CA MET A 1 3.48 18.64 22.84
C MET A 1 3.30 19.52 21.62
N SER A 2 3.23 20.83 21.76
CA SER A 2 3.25 21.72 20.60
C SER A 2 4.71 21.84 20.15
N ILE A 3 5.00 21.41 18.96
CA ILE A 3 6.29 21.63 18.30
C ILE A 3 6.28 23.10 17.91
N GLY A 4 7.06 23.94 18.61
CA GLY A 4 7.19 25.35 18.25
C GLY A 4 7.82 25.49 16.86
N ASP A 5 7.34 26.46 16.08
CA ASP A 5 7.78 26.72 14.69
C ASP A 5 9.29 26.86 14.51
N ASN A 6 10.02 27.24 15.57
CA ASN A 6 11.48 27.42 15.54
C ASN A 6 12.30 26.11 15.48
N ASN A 7 11.69 24.93 15.61
CA ASN A 7 12.39 23.66 15.57
C ASN A 7 12.20 22.86 14.27
N ILE A 8 11.28 23.26 13.40
CA ILE A 8 10.96 22.52 12.15
C ILE A 8 12.18 22.44 11.24
N SER A 9 12.89 23.54 11.05
CA SER A 9 14.09 23.58 10.20
C SER A 9 15.20 22.64 10.72
N GLY A 10 15.39 22.57 12.03
CA GLY A 10 16.32 21.65 12.66
C GLY A 10 15.92 20.19 12.44
N LEU A 11 14.65 19.86 12.69
CA LEU A 11 14.11 18.50 12.47
C LEU A 11 14.19 18.09 11.00
N MET A 12 13.91 18.99 10.07
CA MET A 12 14.03 18.71 8.63
C MET A 12 15.49 18.43 8.22
N SER A 13 16.46 19.17 8.79
CA SER A 13 17.88 18.95 8.52
C SER A 13 18.33 17.60 9.08
N GLU A 14 17.97 17.27 10.30
CA GLU A 14 18.29 16.00 10.93
C GLU A 14 17.68 14.81 10.17
N ALA A 15 16.40 14.90 9.80
CA ALA A 15 15.72 13.87 9.00
C ALA A 15 16.41 13.66 7.65
N ARG A 16 16.85 14.75 7.01
CA ARG A 16 17.59 14.70 5.73
C ARG A 16 18.95 14.03 5.90
N GLU A 17 19.70 14.37 6.93
CA GLU A 17 21.00 13.75 7.19
C GLU A 17 20.87 12.25 7.46
N LEU A 18 19.89 11.83 8.26
CA LEU A 18 19.60 10.42 8.51
C LEU A 18 19.22 9.67 7.22
N THR A 19 18.39 10.30 6.38
CA THR A 19 17.99 9.74 5.10
C THR A 19 19.20 9.58 4.17
N TRP A 20 20.02 10.62 4.03
CA TRP A 20 21.21 10.58 3.17
C TRP A 20 22.26 9.59 3.65
N LYS A 21 22.41 9.44 4.96
CA LYS A 21 23.30 8.44 5.54
C LYS A 21 22.88 7.02 5.23
N LYS A 22 21.56 6.75 5.20
CA LYS A 22 20.99 5.41 4.98
C LYS A 22 20.80 5.06 3.51
N TRP A 23 20.37 6.02 2.70
CA TRP A 23 19.89 5.79 1.32
C TRP A 23 20.68 6.58 0.25
N GLY A 24 21.64 7.41 0.64
CA GLY A 24 22.33 8.33 -0.26
C GLY A 24 21.46 9.53 -0.63
N LYS A 25 21.88 10.26 -1.67
CA LYS A 25 21.19 11.46 -2.16
C LYS A 25 20.37 11.22 -3.42
N ASN A 26 20.06 9.97 -3.72
CA ASN A 26 19.27 9.58 -4.87
C ASN A 26 17.79 9.50 -4.47
N ILE A 27 16.91 9.73 -5.44
CA ILE A 27 15.48 9.52 -5.33
C ILE A 27 15.01 8.70 -6.52
N ASP A 28 14.23 7.67 -6.26
CA ASP A 28 13.64 6.84 -7.29
C ASP A 28 12.19 7.26 -7.53
N PHE A 29 11.83 7.45 -8.79
CA PHE A 29 10.47 7.77 -9.21
C PHE A 29 9.82 6.54 -9.81
N TYR A 30 8.64 6.21 -9.33
CA TYR A 30 7.89 5.04 -9.79
C TYR A 30 6.63 5.48 -10.53
N LEU A 31 6.37 4.84 -11.67
CA LEU A 31 5.10 5.00 -12.38
C LEU A 31 4.06 4.08 -11.73
N PRO A 32 2.96 4.63 -11.17
CA PRO A 32 1.89 3.81 -10.60
C PRO A 32 1.26 2.86 -11.62
N GLY A 33 0.95 1.65 -11.21
CA GLY A 33 0.41 0.61 -12.08
C GLY A 33 -0.97 0.91 -12.69
N MET A 34 -1.67 1.93 -12.17
CA MET A 34 -2.94 2.42 -12.72
C MET A 34 -2.75 3.45 -13.84
N ILE A 35 -1.51 3.91 -14.08
CA ILE A 35 -1.19 4.95 -15.06
C ILE A 35 -0.42 4.31 -16.22
N THR A 36 -0.76 4.71 -17.44
CA THR A 36 -0.01 4.38 -18.65
C THR A 36 0.60 5.65 -19.22
N LEU A 37 1.90 5.68 -19.40
CA LEU A 37 2.64 6.78 -19.99
C LEU A 37 3.45 6.26 -21.19
N ASN A 38 3.32 6.87 -22.36
CA ASN A 38 4.02 6.47 -23.58
C ASN A 38 3.89 4.97 -23.93
N LYS A 39 2.70 4.39 -23.72
CA LYS A 39 2.36 2.97 -23.89
C LYS A 39 2.99 2.03 -22.83
N GLU A 40 3.76 2.54 -21.90
CA GLU A 40 4.27 1.78 -20.76
C GLU A 40 3.32 1.88 -19.58
N LYS A 41 2.95 0.75 -19.01
CA LYS A 41 2.16 0.65 -17.79
C LYS A 41 3.10 0.58 -16.58
N GLY A 42 2.73 1.28 -15.52
CA GLY A 42 3.50 1.24 -14.29
C GLY A 42 3.58 -0.18 -13.69
N LYS A 43 4.72 -0.49 -13.09
CA LYS A 43 5.03 -1.82 -12.51
C LYS A 43 4.69 -1.92 -11.01
N TYR A 44 3.66 -1.19 -10.58
CA TYR A 44 3.19 -1.18 -9.20
C TYR A 44 1.66 -1.13 -9.17
N PRO A 45 0.98 -2.24 -9.52
CA PRO A 45 -0.47 -2.31 -9.56
C PRO A 45 -1.11 -2.15 -8.18
N ALA A 46 -2.39 -1.76 -8.16
CA ALA A 46 -3.18 -1.67 -6.95
C ALA A 46 -4.24 -2.78 -6.91
N PHE A 47 -4.34 -3.47 -5.79
CA PHE A 47 -5.33 -4.50 -5.52
C PHE A 47 -6.38 -4.02 -4.53
N SER A 48 -7.66 -4.31 -4.80
CA SER A 48 -8.75 -4.06 -3.88
C SER A 48 -9.23 -5.37 -3.24
N ILE A 49 -9.10 -5.48 -1.91
CA ILE A 49 -9.59 -6.64 -1.14
C ILE A 49 -11.10 -6.64 -0.95
N THR A 50 -11.78 -5.57 -1.33
CA THR A 50 -13.26 -5.44 -1.26
C THR A 50 -13.90 -5.33 -2.65
N GLY A 51 -13.11 -5.50 -3.73
CA GLY A 51 -13.58 -5.20 -5.08
C GLY A 51 -13.98 -3.73 -5.22
N GLU A 52 -15.18 -3.46 -5.70
CA GLU A 52 -15.74 -2.11 -5.82
C GLU A 52 -16.58 -1.67 -4.60
N TYR A 53 -16.70 -2.53 -3.58
CA TYR A 53 -17.54 -2.25 -2.42
C TYR A 53 -16.85 -1.31 -1.44
N CYS A 54 -17.55 -0.24 -1.03
CA CYS A 54 -17.15 0.72 0.00
C CYS A 54 -18.39 1.25 0.72
N GLU A 55 -18.50 1.03 2.04
CA GLU A 55 -19.65 1.52 2.83
C GLU A 55 -19.57 3.03 3.12
N LEU A 56 -18.38 3.58 3.21
CA LEU A 56 -18.22 5.01 3.52
C LEU A 56 -18.70 5.91 2.39
N ASN A 57 -18.50 5.51 1.13
CA ASN A 57 -18.91 6.26 -0.05
C ASN A 57 -18.67 7.77 0.08
N CYS A 58 -17.47 8.16 0.51
CA CYS A 58 -17.09 9.54 0.82
C CYS A 58 -17.29 10.48 -0.37
N ASP A 59 -17.72 11.71 -0.12
CA ASP A 59 -18.00 12.74 -1.14
C ASP A 59 -16.83 13.00 -2.08
N HIS A 60 -15.58 12.85 -1.60
CA HIS A 60 -14.39 13.10 -2.40
C HIS A 60 -14.13 12.04 -3.50
N CYS A 61 -14.54 10.78 -3.34
CA CYS A 61 -14.27 9.73 -4.33
C CYS A 61 -15.48 8.88 -4.69
N GLY A 62 -16.55 8.82 -3.86
CA GLY A 62 -17.76 8.02 -4.11
C GLY A 62 -17.44 6.57 -4.50
N GLY A 63 -16.38 5.97 -3.96
CA GLY A 63 -15.92 4.63 -4.32
C GLY A 63 -15.29 4.49 -5.72
N GLN A 64 -15.22 5.57 -6.53
CA GLN A 64 -14.77 5.49 -7.92
C GLN A 64 -13.32 5.01 -8.06
N LEU A 65 -12.45 5.29 -7.08
CA LEU A 65 -11.05 4.84 -7.10
C LEU A 65 -10.93 3.31 -7.15
N LEU A 66 -11.87 2.59 -6.55
CA LEU A 66 -11.86 1.12 -6.51
C LEU A 66 -12.03 0.49 -7.89
N LYS A 67 -12.74 1.17 -8.82
CA LYS A 67 -12.94 0.70 -10.19
C LYS A 67 -11.64 0.60 -11.00
N SER A 68 -10.62 1.37 -10.63
CA SER A 68 -9.30 1.32 -11.27
C SER A 68 -8.38 0.27 -10.67
N MET A 69 -8.75 -0.32 -9.54
CA MET A 69 -7.98 -1.34 -8.85
C MET A 69 -8.32 -2.74 -9.34
N ILE A 70 -7.38 -3.65 -9.24
CA ILE A 70 -7.58 -5.06 -9.57
C ILE A 70 -8.28 -5.73 -8.37
N PRO A 71 -9.48 -6.32 -8.53
CA PRO A 71 -10.15 -6.97 -7.41
C PRO A 71 -9.39 -8.21 -6.96
N ALA A 72 -9.25 -8.39 -5.64
CA ALA A 72 -8.65 -9.55 -4.99
C ALA A 72 -9.43 -9.81 -3.69
N VAL A 73 -10.68 -10.25 -3.83
CA VAL A 73 -11.68 -10.29 -2.73
C VAL A 73 -11.55 -11.50 -1.82
N THR A 74 -10.62 -12.41 -2.11
CA THR A 74 -10.25 -13.51 -1.22
C THR A 74 -8.74 -13.57 -1.02
N PRO A 75 -8.25 -14.14 0.10
CA PRO A 75 -6.82 -14.35 0.33
C PRO A 75 -6.14 -15.09 -0.83
N ASP A 76 -6.73 -16.17 -1.32
CA ASP A 76 -6.18 -16.97 -2.42
C ASP A 76 -6.07 -16.16 -3.71
N GLN A 77 -7.07 -15.33 -4.03
CA GLN A 77 -7.00 -14.42 -5.19
C GLN A 77 -5.87 -13.39 -5.03
N LEU A 78 -5.63 -12.90 -3.81
CA LEU A 78 -4.54 -11.96 -3.56
C LEU A 78 -3.19 -12.64 -3.80
N ILE A 79 -2.99 -13.84 -3.26
CA ILE A 79 -1.75 -14.62 -3.45
C ILE A 79 -1.53 -14.90 -4.93
N GLU A 80 -2.51 -15.45 -5.63
CA GLU A 80 -2.43 -15.78 -7.07
C GLU A 80 -2.02 -14.56 -7.90
N LYS A 81 -2.68 -13.41 -7.66
CA LYS A 81 -2.41 -12.18 -8.42
C LYS A 81 -1.04 -11.60 -8.09
N CYS A 82 -0.59 -11.67 -6.84
CA CYS A 82 0.75 -11.25 -6.45
C CYS A 82 1.83 -12.13 -7.11
N LEU A 83 1.65 -13.44 -7.18
CA LEU A 83 2.56 -14.34 -7.89
C LEU A 83 2.64 -13.97 -9.37
N LYS A 84 1.50 -13.73 -10.03
CA LYS A 84 1.45 -13.31 -11.44
C LYS A 84 2.21 -12.02 -11.72
N ILE A 85 2.04 -10.99 -10.86
CA ILE A 85 2.76 -9.72 -11.07
C ILE A 85 4.25 -9.88 -10.78
N ASN A 86 4.65 -10.74 -9.85
CA ASN A 86 6.06 -11.06 -9.59
C ASN A 86 6.70 -11.72 -10.81
N GLU A 87 6.06 -12.72 -11.41
CA GLU A 87 6.51 -13.37 -12.66
C GLU A 87 6.61 -12.38 -13.84
N SER A 88 5.72 -11.38 -13.87
CA SER A 88 5.73 -10.32 -14.89
C SER A 88 6.77 -9.21 -14.63
N GLY A 89 7.63 -9.36 -13.63
CA GLY A 89 8.71 -8.42 -13.32
C GLY A 89 8.22 -7.10 -12.71
N ASN A 90 7.08 -7.12 -12.01
CA ASN A 90 6.64 -5.97 -11.21
C ASN A 90 7.50 -5.85 -9.94
N GLN A 91 7.65 -4.62 -9.46
CA GLN A 91 8.47 -4.32 -8.29
C GLN A 91 7.71 -4.47 -6.97
N GLY A 92 6.39 -4.40 -7.03
CA GLY A 92 5.54 -4.47 -5.87
C GLY A 92 4.08 -4.17 -6.20
N CYS A 93 3.28 -3.99 -5.17
CA CYS A 93 1.87 -3.63 -5.31
C CYS A 93 1.37 -2.81 -4.10
N LEU A 94 0.31 -2.05 -4.36
CA LEU A 94 -0.51 -1.45 -3.33
C LEU A 94 -1.69 -2.37 -3.05
N ILE A 95 -1.93 -2.70 -1.78
CA ILE A 95 -3.13 -3.41 -1.36
C ILE A 95 -4.01 -2.44 -0.57
N SER A 96 -5.26 -2.34 -0.95
CA SER A 96 -6.24 -1.46 -0.32
C SER A 96 -7.66 -2.01 -0.54
N GLY A 97 -8.66 -1.17 -0.36
CA GLY A 97 -10.06 -1.53 -0.58
C GLY A 97 -10.99 -0.43 -0.10
N GLY A 98 -12.28 -0.68 -0.19
CA GLY A 98 -13.29 0.16 0.40
C GLY A 98 -13.41 -0.07 1.90
N CYS A 99 -13.66 1.00 2.64
CA CYS A 99 -13.84 0.93 4.08
C CYS A 99 -15.27 0.52 4.46
N LEU A 100 -15.37 -0.17 5.59
CA LEU A 100 -16.61 -0.35 6.34
C LEU A 100 -17.04 0.98 6.99
N LYS A 101 -18.26 1.08 7.52
CA LYS A 101 -18.77 2.30 8.18
C LYS A 101 -17.90 2.85 9.31
N ASN A 102 -17.15 1.98 9.97
CA ASN A 102 -16.20 2.35 11.01
C ASN A 102 -14.83 2.83 10.50
N GLY A 103 -14.64 2.97 9.19
CA GLY A 103 -13.39 3.40 8.57
C GLY A 103 -12.31 2.32 8.48
N ARG A 104 -12.61 1.08 8.86
CA ARG A 104 -11.68 -0.06 8.78
C ARG A 104 -11.89 -0.83 7.48
N LEU A 105 -10.85 -1.54 7.05
CA LEU A 105 -10.94 -2.57 6.02
C LEU A 105 -10.97 -3.97 6.67
N PRO A 106 -11.51 -4.98 5.98
CA PRO A 106 -11.60 -6.36 6.49
C PRO A 106 -10.26 -7.10 6.36
N TRP A 107 -9.24 -6.66 7.08
CA TRP A 107 -7.87 -7.15 6.94
C TRP A 107 -7.63 -8.57 7.48
N GLU A 108 -8.45 -9.02 8.42
CA GLU A 108 -8.17 -10.25 9.18
C GLU A 108 -7.77 -11.46 8.30
N PRO A 109 -8.50 -11.81 7.22
CA PRO A 109 -8.11 -12.95 6.40
C PRO A 109 -6.94 -12.65 5.45
N PHE A 110 -6.59 -11.37 5.24
CA PHE A 110 -5.59 -10.96 4.25
C PHE A 110 -4.18 -10.78 4.81
N ILE A 111 -4.02 -10.58 6.11
CA ILE A 111 -2.69 -10.37 6.72
C ILE A 111 -1.82 -11.62 6.53
N ASP A 112 -2.39 -12.81 6.73
CA ASP A 112 -1.69 -14.08 6.54
C ASP A 112 -1.34 -14.31 5.06
N ALA A 113 -2.25 -13.93 4.14
CA ALA A 113 -1.99 -13.97 2.70
C ALA A 113 -0.83 -13.03 2.30
N ILE A 114 -0.74 -11.84 2.89
CA ILE A 114 0.39 -10.92 2.68
C ILE A 114 1.70 -11.56 3.17
N SER A 115 1.69 -12.18 4.35
CA SER A 115 2.85 -12.91 4.87
C SER A 115 3.29 -14.02 3.92
N GLU A 116 2.34 -14.76 3.36
CA GLU A 116 2.62 -15.83 2.37
C GLU A 116 3.23 -15.25 1.09
N VAL A 117 2.66 -14.19 0.55
CA VAL A 117 3.22 -13.49 -0.62
C VAL A 117 4.66 -13.04 -0.37
N LYS A 118 4.94 -12.50 0.82
CA LYS A 118 6.31 -12.06 1.18
C LYS A 118 7.31 -13.21 1.28
N LYS A 119 6.86 -14.42 1.66
CA LYS A 119 7.72 -15.62 1.66
C LYS A 119 8.02 -16.13 0.25
N LEU A 120 7.05 -15.98 -0.66
CA LEU A 120 7.12 -16.53 -2.01
C LEU A 120 7.69 -15.56 -3.06
N THR A 121 7.79 -14.26 -2.74
CA THR A 121 8.18 -13.22 -3.68
C THR A 121 9.10 -12.17 -3.05
N ASN A 122 9.75 -11.38 -3.90
CA ASN A 122 10.50 -10.18 -3.48
C ASN A 122 9.70 -8.88 -3.67
N LEU A 123 8.37 -8.96 -3.83
CA LEU A 123 7.54 -7.79 -4.03
C LEU A 123 7.58 -6.83 -2.84
N ASN A 124 7.69 -5.55 -3.13
CA ASN A 124 7.42 -4.51 -2.16
C ASN A 124 5.91 -4.38 -2.00
N ILE A 125 5.41 -4.56 -0.78
CA ILE A 125 3.99 -4.43 -0.49
C ILE A 125 3.77 -3.15 0.30
N SER A 126 2.91 -2.28 -0.21
CA SER A 126 2.37 -1.14 0.53
C SER A 126 0.87 -1.31 0.74
N ILE A 127 0.35 -0.69 1.78
CA ILE A 127 -1.08 -0.75 2.10
C ILE A 127 -1.67 0.64 2.33
N HIS A 128 -2.92 0.82 1.95
CA HIS A 128 -3.77 1.86 2.51
C HIS A 128 -4.70 1.19 3.51
N SER A 129 -4.33 1.23 4.77
CA SER A 129 -4.90 0.40 5.83
C SER A 129 -6.30 0.81 6.29
N GLY A 130 -6.71 2.06 6.01
CA GLY A 130 -7.82 2.65 6.75
C GLY A 130 -7.46 2.83 8.24
N LEU A 131 -8.45 2.85 9.10
CA LEU A 131 -8.23 2.92 10.54
C LEU A 131 -7.80 1.55 11.08
N ILE A 132 -6.64 1.48 11.70
CA ILE A 132 -6.12 0.27 12.35
C ILE A 132 -5.69 0.59 13.79
N ASP A 133 -5.69 -0.42 14.63
CA ASP A 133 -5.12 -0.37 15.98
C ASP A 133 -3.65 -0.81 15.99
N LEU A 134 -3.01 -0.67 17.14
CA LEU A 134 -1.60 -1.00 17.31
C LEU A 134 -1.32 -2.49 17.07
N GLU A 135 -2.25 -3.38 17.44
CA GLU A 135 -2.10 -4.82 17.24
C GLU A 135 -2.10 -5.17 15.76
N THR A 136 -3.07 -4.66 15.00
CA THR A 136 -3.13 -4.81 13.54
C THR A 136 -1.88 -4.22 12.86
N ALA A 137 -1.39 -3.06 13.32
CA ALA A 137 -0.16 -2.46 12.78
C ALA A 137 1.07 -3.35 13.01
N LYS A 138 1.19 -3.99 14.19
CA LYS A 138 2.26 -4.95 14.47
C LYS A 138 2.17 -6.17 13.56
N ARG A 139 0.98 -6.73 13.37
CA ARG A 139 0.77 -7.88 12.48
C ARG A 139 1.15 -7.56 11.03
N PHE A 140 0.85 -6.37 10.52
CA PHE A 140 1.33 -5.94 9.21
C PHE A 140 2.85 -5.86 9.12
N LYS A 141 3.49 -5.28 10.13
CA LYS A 141 4.96 -5.25 10.21
C LYS A 141 5.54 -6.66 10.19
N ASP A 142 4.96 -7.58 10.97
CA ASP A 142 5.44 -8.98 11.05
C ASP A 142 5.17 -9.74 9.73
N ALA A 143 4.12 -9.37 9.00
CA ALA A 143 3.83 -9.88 7.66
C ALA A 143 4.76 -9.34 6.56
N GLY A 144 5.58 -8.32 6.86
CA GLY A 144 6.59 -7.77 5.94
C GLY A 144 6.12 -6.57 5.10
N VAL A 145 5.11 -5.82 5.59
CA VAL A 145 4.62 -4.56 5.01
C VAL A 145 5.53 -3.40 5.41
#